data_6fb455590b6596d00f9390cb3504db65
#
_entry.id   6fb455590b6596d00f9390cb3504db65
#
_cell.length_a   1.000
_cell.length_b   1.000
_cell.length_c   1.000
_cell.angle_alpha   90.00
_cell.angle_beta   90.00
_cell.angle_gamma   90.00
#
_symmetry.space_group_name_H-M   'P 1'
#
loop_
_entity.id
_entity.type
_entity.pdbx_description
1 polymer ?
#
loop_
_entity_poly.entity_id
_entity_poly.type
_entity_poly.pdbx_seq_one_letter_code
_entity_poly.pdbx_strand_id
1 'polypeptide(L)'
;MVIQKPGSEVELDEITTCPECKSEHLVRDYTRGEMTCSGCGLVIDDNFIDSGPEWRAFDAEQNEKRARGGAPMTVMVHDKGLSTDIGWGNRDTYGNVVPTKNRAQLFRMRKWQNRTRASTSADRNLALALKELNRLASKIGLHRQVREEAAMLYRRAVNQNLVRGRSVEGVAAAALYGACRRCEVPRTLNEITEA
;
A
#
# COMPACT_ATOMS: atom_id res chain seq x y z
N MET A 1 15.75 -27.58 -33.30
CA MET A 1 14.81 -26.45 -33.37
C MET A 1 14.82 -25.78 -31.99
N VAL A 2 15.71 -24.80 -31.84
CA VAL A 2 15.96 -24.14 -30.53
C VAL A 2 14.99 -22.97 -30.44
N ILE A 3 14.05 -23.04 -29.49
CA ILE A 3 13.12 -21.94 -29.20
C ILE A 3 13.90 -20.92 -28.36
N GLN A 4 14.28 -19.83 -29.02
CA GLN A 4 14.80 -18.65 -28.32
C GLN A 4 13.70 -18.04 -27.49
N LYS A 5 13.95 -17.89 -26.18
CA LYS A 5 13.12 -17.11 -25.26
C LYS A 5 13.19 -15.63 -25.68
N PRO A 6 12.06 -14.91 -25.76
CA PRO A 6 12.09 -13.48 -25.98
C PRO A 6 12.53 -12.75 -24.71
N GLY A 7 13.47 -11.83 -24.90
CA GLY A 7 13.65 -10.60 -24.17
C GLY A 7 13.80 -10.71 -22.65
N SER A 8 15.07 -10.62 -22.22
CA SER A 8 15.41 -10.15 -20.88
C SER A 8 14.61 -8.88 -20.56
N GLU A 9 13.81 -8.94 -19.48
CA GLU A 9 13.38 -7.76 -18.75
C GLU A 9 14.68 -6.99 -18.41
N VAL A 10 14.85 -5.86 -19.05
CA VAL A 10 15.87 -4.90 -18.70
C VAL A 10 15.43 -4.41 -17.31
N GLU A 11 16.05 -4.93 -16.25
CA GLU A 11 16.06 -4.26 -14.98
C GLU A 11 16.51 -2.83 -15.30
N LEU A 12 15.63 -1.87 -15.05
CA LEU A 12 15.94 -0.44 -15.09
C LEU A 12 16.90 -0.19 -13.94
N ASP A 13 18.16 -0.57 -14.14
CA ASP A 13 19.25 -0.14 -13.30
C ASP A 13 19.16 1.38 -13.25
N GLU A 14 19.04 1.94 -12.06
CA GLU A 14 18.98 3.37 -11.87
C GLU A 14 20.21 3.99 -12.54
N ILE A 15 20.00 4.56 -13.72
CA ILE A 15 21.07 5.24 -14.45
C ILE A 15 21.50 6.41 -13.59
N THR A 16 22.64 6.26 -12.93
CA THR A 16 23.21 7.27 -12.02
C THR A 16 24.17 8.22 -12.71
N THR A 17 24.64 7.88 -13.91
CA THR A 17 25.64 8.65 -14.65
C THR A 17 25.27 8.82 -16.12
N CYS A 18 25.56 9.99 -16.68
CA CYS A 18 25.35 10.26 -18.10
C CYS A 18 26.27 9.37 -18.99
N PRO A 19 25.76 8.69 -20.01
CA PRO A 19 26.58 7.83 -20.89
C PRO A 19 27.59 8.60 -21.74
N GLU A 20 27.33 9.86 -22.07
CA GLU A 20 28.26 10.68 -22.91
C GLU A 20 29.31 11.42 -22.09
N CYS A 21 28.89 12.27 -21.14
CA CYS A 21 29.82 13.12 -20.40
C CYS A 21 30.22 12.54 -19.03
N LYS A 22 29.67 11.39 -18.63
CA LYS A 22 29.88 10.72 -17.32
C LYS A 22 29.61 11.61 -16.11
N SER A 23 28.80 12.65 -16.29
CA SER A 23 28.37 13.54 -15.21
C SER A 23 27.29 12.84 -14.37
N GLU A 24 27.32 13.00 -13.06
CA GLU A 24 26.32 12.52 -12.12
C GLU A 24 25.14 13.50 -11.95
N HIS A 25 25.21 14.68 -12.59
CA HIS A 25 24.19 15.71 -12.49
C HIS A 25 23.06 15.43 -13.49
N LEU A 26 22.13 14.56 -13.10
CA LEU A 26 20.92 14.25 -13.86
C LEU A 26 19.74 15.00 -13.26
N VAL A 27 18.96 15.65 -14.11
CA VAL A 27 17.76 16.41 -13.74
C VAL A 27 16.54 15.68 -14.30
N ARG A 28 15.58 15.36 -13.43
CA ARG A 28 14.28 14.78 -13.80
C ARG A 28 13.27 15.91 -13.99
N ASP A 29 12.78 16.06 -15.20
CA ASP A 29 11.68 17.00 -15.49
C ASP A 29 10.35 16.23 -15.52
N TYR A 30 9.60 16.34 -14.44
CA TYR A 30 8.29 15.68 -14.31
C TYR A 30 7.20 16.32 -15.21
N THR A 31 7.42 17.54 -15.72
CA THR A 31 6.45 18.19 -16.58
C THR A 31 6.53 17.68 -18.01
N ARG A 32 7.73 17.28 -18.44
CA ARG A 32 7.99 16.71 -19.76
C ARG A 32 8.10 15.17 -19.72
N GLY A 33 8.26 14.60 -18.53
CA GLY A 33 8.49 13.17 -18.38
C GLY A 33 9.87 12.71 -18.86
N GLU A 34 10.87 13.61 -18.81
CA GLU A 34 12.21 13.38 -19.34
C GLU A 34 13.27 13.40 -18.24
N MET A 35 14.34 12.62 -18.42
CA MET A 35 15.56 12.72 -17.63
C MET A 35 16.67 13.30 -18.51
N THR A 36 17.17 14.46 -18.15
CA THR A 36 18.21 15.17 -18.91
C THR A 36 19.49 15.32 -18.10
N CYS A 37 20.63 15.27 -18.78
CA CYS A 37 21.91 15.61 -18.18
C CYS A 37 22.11 17.12 -18.19
N SER A 38 22.36 17.75 -17.03
CA SER A 38 22.62 19.18 -16.95
C SER A 38 23.99 19.62 -17.53
N GLY A 39 24.90 18.66 -17.72
CA GLY A 39 26.24 18.94 -18.26
C GLY A 39 26.30 19.01 -19.78
N CYS A 40 25.67 18.07 -20.48
CA CYS A 40 25.69 17.97 -21.95
C CYS A 40 24.31 18.12 -22.61
N GLY A 41 23.21 18.17 -21.83
CA GLY A 41 21.86 18.30 -22.36
C GLY A 41 21.28 17.01 -22.98
N LEU A 42 21.97 15.87 -22.83
CA LEU A 42 21.48 14.61 -23.38
C LEU A 42 20.21 14.18 -22.63
N VAL A 43 19.16 13.83 -23.37
CA VAL A 43 17.97 13.18 -22.84
C VAL A 43 18.31 11.68 -22.71
N ILE A 44 18.29 11.17 -21.48
CA ILE A 44 18.66 9.80 -21.16
C ILE A 44 17.44 8.89 -21.20
N ASP A 45 16.31 9.39 -20.69
CA ASP A 45 15.04 8.68 -20.68
C ASP A 45 13.90 9.67 -20.95
N ASP A 46 12.96 9.28 -21.84
CA ASP A 46 11.81 10.09 -22.27
C ASP A 46 10.45 9.44 -21.92
N ASN A 47 10.47 8.33 -21.18
CA ASN A 47 9.28 7.54 -20.89
C ASN A 47 8.95 7.45 -19.40
N PHE A 48 9.06 8.57 -18.66
CA PHE A 48 8.66 8.57 -17.26
C PHE A 48 7.15 8.40 -17.14
N ILE A 49 6.76 7.29 -16.51
CA ILE A 49 5.37 7.04 -16.15
C ILE A 49 5.06 7.85 -14.89
N ASP A 50 4.16 8.82 -15.02
CA ASP A 50 3.56 9.47 -13.86
C ASP A 50 2.56 8.51 -13.20
N SER A 51 2.90 8.02 -12.01
CA SER A 51 2.01 7.19 -11.21
C SER A 51 0.98 7.99 -10.40
N GLY A 52 1.01 9.31 -10.53
CA GLY A 52 0.05 10.20 -9.90
C GLY A 52 -1.35 10.11 -10.54
N PRO A 53 -2.41 10.57 -9.86
CA PRO A 53 -3.73 10.63 -10.44
C PRO A 53 -3.80 11.75 -11.49
N GLU A 54 -4.20 11.41 -12.72
CA GLU A 54 -4.40 12.33 -13.85
C GLU A 54 -5.54 13.37 -13.62
N TRP A 55 -6.26 13.22 -12.53
CA TRP A 55 -7.45 14.01 -12.23
C TRP A 55 -7.46 14.46 -10.77
N ARG A 56 -8.08 15.60 -10.53
CA ARG A 56 -8.31 16.13 -9.18
C ARG A 56 -9.75 15.87 -8.77
N ALA A 57 -9.96 15.42 -7.54
CA ALA A 57 -11.26 15.34 -6.92
C ALA A 57 -11.25 16.17 -5.63
N PHE A 58 -12.28 16.96 -5.43
CA PHE A 58 -12.46 17.79 -4.24
C PHE A 58 -13.34 17.08 -3.21
N ASP A 59 -14.24 16.21 -3.68
CA ASP A 59 -15.16 15.45 -2.85
C ASP A 59 -14.91 13.93 -2.96
N ALA A 60 -15.28 13.20 -1.90
CA ALA A 60 -15.17 11.74 -1.87
C ALA A 60 -15.99 11.08 -2.98
N GLU A 61 -17.18 11.64 -3.30
CA GLU A 61 -18.03 11.14 -4.38
C GLU A 61 -17.40 11.33 -5.77
N GLN A 62 -16.74 12.45 -6.00
CA GLN A 62 -16.00 12.70 -7.25
C GLN A 62 -14.79 11.78 -7.36
N ASN A 63 -14.12 11.53 -6.23
CA ASN A 63 -13.00 10.60 -6.18
C ASN A 63 -13.45 9.19 -6.57
N GLU A 64 -14.55 8.71 -6.02
CA GLU A 64 -15.10 7.38 -6.31
C GLU A 64 -15.53 7.23 -7.78
N LYS A 65 -16.15 8.29 -8.37
CA LYS A 65 -16.58 8.28 -9.77
C LYS A 65 -15.43 8.39 -10.77
N ARG A 66 -14.34 9.07 -10.42
CA ARG A 66 -13.20 9.33 -11.32
C ARG A 66 -12.05 8.35 -11.13
N ALA A 67 -12.00 7.62 -10.00
CA ALA A 67 -10.96 6.66 -9.72
C ALA A 67 -10.94 5.54 -10.76
N ARG A 68 -9.87 5.47 -11.53
CA ARG A 68 -9.63 4.41 -12.54
C ARG A 68 -8.78 3.27 -12.00
N GLY A 69 -8.01 3.55 -10.96
CA GLY A 69 -7.16 2.58 -10.27
C GLY A 69 -7.79 2.08 -8.98
N GLY A 70 -7.27 1.01 -8.43
CA GLY A 70 -7.62 0.52 -7.10
C GLY A 70 -7.11 1.43 -5.99
N ALA A 71 -7.39 1.07 -4.74
CA ALA A 71 -6.84 1.76 -3.58
C ALA A 71 -5.30 1.70 -3.60
N PRO A 72 -4.61 2.74 -3.11
CA PRO A 72 -3.15 2.75 -3.07
C PRO A 72 -2.63 1.60 -2.20
N MET A 73 -1.51 1.02 -2.62
CA MET A 73 -0.85 -0.03 -1.84
C MET A 73 -0.43 0.54 -0.48
N THR A 74 -0.80 -0.15 0.58
CA THR A 74 -0.41 0.23 1.95
C THR A 74 -0.06 -0.98 2.79
N VAL A 75 0.92 -0.81 3.66
CA VAL A 75 1.36 -1.85 4.60
C VAL A 75 0.35 -2.04 5.74
N MET A 76 -0.60 -1.10 5.90
CA MET A 76 -1.62 -1.13 6.94
C MET A 76 -2.71 -2.19 6.75
N VAL A 77 -2.85 -2.74 5.54
CA VAL A 77 -3.79 -3.83 5.24
C VAL A 77 -3.03 -5.15 5.18
N HIS A 78 -3.60 -6.25 5.70
CA HIS A 78 -2.92 -7.55 5.79
C HIS A 78 -2.38 -8.05 4.44
N ASP A 79 -3.10 -7.80 3.35
CA ASP A 79 -2.78 -8.14 1.96
C ASP A 79 -2.05 -7.01 1.19
N LYS A 80 -1.65 -5.93 1.88
CA LYS A 80 -1.04 -4.72 1.31
C LYS A 80 -1.93 -3.99 0.29
N GLY A 81 -3.24 -4.28 0.25
CA GLY A 81 -4.18 -3.71 -0.72
C GLY A 81 -4.18 -4.40 -2.09
N LEU A 82 -3.58 -5.59 -2.20
CA LEU A 82 -3.51 -6.33 -3.47
C LEU A 82 -4.80 -7.09 -3.81
N SER A 83 -5.64 -7.41 -2.81
CA SER A 83 -6.90 -8.11 -3.07
C SER A 83 -8.02 -7.13 -3.43
N THR A 84 -8.85 -7.55 -4.37
CA THR A 84 -10.09 -6.84 -4.72
C THR A 84 -11.22 -7.24 -3.77
N ASP A 85 -12.23 -6.38 -3.61
CA ASP A 85 -13.40 -6.67 -2.79
C ASP A 85 -14.70 -6.55 -3.61
N ILE A 86 -15.61 -7.49 -3.41
CA ILE A 86 -16.94 -7.43 -4.01
C ILE A 86 -17.82 -6.58 -3.10
N GLY A 87 -18.13 -5.36 -3.52
CA GLY A 87 -18.91 -4.41 -2.74
C GLY A 87 -20.22 -4.99 -2.21
N TRP A 88 -20.65 -4.52 -1.04
CA TRP A 88 -21.89 -4.97 -0.41
C TRP A 88 -23.16 -4.51 -1.15
N GLY A 89 -23.05 -3.46 -1.99
CA GLY A 89 -24.13 -2.98 -2.81
C GLY A 89 -24.54 -4.02 -3.86
N ASN A 90 -25.84 -4.26 -4.03
CA ASN A 90 -26.34 -5.08 -5.13
C ASN A 90 -26.53 -4.21 -6.38
N ARG A 91 -25.54 -3.36 -6.67
CA ARG A 91 -25.52 -2.46 -7.84
C ARG A 91 -24.28 -2.72 -8.65
N ASP A 92 -24.43 -2.54 -9.95
CA ASP A 92 -23.33 -2.58 -10.91
C ASP A 92 -22.55 -1.26 -10.88
N THR A 93 -21.36 -1.24 -11.51
CA THR A 93 -20.53 -0.03 -11.67
C THR A 93 -21.29 1.13 -12.28
N TYR A 94 -22.28 0.86 -13.12
CA TYR A 94 -23.16 1.85 -13.74
C TYR A 94 -24.36 2.26 -12.86
N GLY A 95 -24.44 1.77 -11.61
CA GLY A 95 -25.53 2.07 -10.68
C GLY A 95 -26.79 1.21 -10.86
N ASN A 96 -26.84 0.32 -11.85
CA ASN A 96 -28.00 -0.55 -12.09
C ASN A 96 -28.12 -1.61 -10.98
N VAL A 97 -29.36 -1.85 -10.56
CA VAL A 97 -29.65 -2.87 -9.53
C VAL A 97 -29.52 -4.27 -10.12
N VAL A 98 -28.71 -5.11 -9.47
CA VAL A 98 -28.55 -6.51 -9.89
C VAL A 98 -29.88 -7.27 -9.74
N PRO A 99 -30.31 -8.03 -10.77
CA PRO A 99 -31.54 -8.83 -10.75
C PRO A 99 -31.58 -9.76 -9.53
N THR A 100 -32.75 -9.94 -8.94
CA THR A 100 -32.97 -10.80 -7.77
C THR A 100 -32.45 -12.22 -7.99
N LYS A 101 -32.54 -12.72 -9.21
CA LYS A 101 -32.04 -14.03 -9.65
C LYS A 101 -30.54 -14.22 -9.37
N ASN A 102 -29.74 -13.18 -9.50
CA ASN A 102 -28.28 -13.23 -9.34
C ASN A 102 -27.79 -12.87 -7.92
N ARG A 103 -28.67 -12.36 -7.07
CA ARG A 103 -28.30 -11.95 -5.69
C ARG A 103 -27.79 -13.11 -4.83
N ALA A 104 -28.39 -14.30 -4.97
CA ALA A 104 -27.96 -15.48 -4.25
C ALA A 104 -26.53 -15.93 -4.67
N GLN A 105 -26.19 -15.76 -5.95
CA GLN A 105 -24.86 -16.04 -6.46
C GLN A 105 -23.83 -15.03 -5.91
N LEU A 106 -24.14 -13.74 -5.95
CA LEU A 106 -23.28 -12.68 -5.38
C LEU A 106 -23.03 -12.90 -3.88
N PHE A 107 -24.08 -13.28 -3.13
CA PHE A 107 -23.92 -13.60 -1.71
C PHE A 107 -22.94 -14.75 -1.47
N ARG A 108 -23.04 -15.82 -2.27
CA ARG A 108 -22.09 -16.95 -2.20
C ARG A 108 -20.68 -16.52 -2.56
N MET A 109 -20.51 -15.71 -3.60
CA MET A 109 -19.20 -15.20 -4.01
C MET A 109 -18.57 -14.36 -2.89
N ARG A 110 -19.31 -13.42 -2.28
CA ARG A 110 -18.83 -12.62 -1.13
C ARG A 110 -18.43 -13.50 0.05
N LYS A 111 -19.24 -14.51 0.35
CA LYS A 111 -18.93 -15.46 1.44
C LYS A 111 -17.63 -16.21 1.20
N TRP A 112 -17.39 -16.65 -0.03
CA TRP A 112 -16.14 -17.31 -0.39
C TRP A 112 -14.97 -16.33 -0.41
N GLN A 113 -15.13 -15.15 -0.95
CA GLN A 113 -14.11 -14.12 -0.95
C GLN A 113 -13.64 -13.78 0.47
N ASN A 114 -14.57 -13.57 1.41
CA ASN A 114 -14.21 -13.30 2.80
C ASN A 114 -13.44 -14.46 3.46
N ARG A 115 -13.69 -15.71 3.04
CA ARG A 115 -12.95 -16.88 3.54
C ARG A 115 -11.55 -16.97 2.93
N THR A 116 -11.41 -16.68 1.64
CA THR A 116 -10.12 -16.76 0.95
C THR A 116 -9.20 -15.60 1.26
N ARG A 117 -9.75 -14.43 1.55
CA ARG A 117 -8.98 -13.21 1.84
C ARG A 117 -8.08 -13.32 3.08
N ALA A 118 -8.52 -14.05 4.11
CA ALA A 118 -7.72 -14.34 5.30
C ALA A 118 -7.74 -15.85 5.55
N SER A 119 -7.04 -16.60 4.69
CA SER A 119 -7.06 -18.06 4.68
C SER A 119 -6.34 -18.67 5.88
N THR A 120 -5.20 -18.09 6.26
CA THR A 120 -4.39 -18.61 7.37
C THR A 120 -4.79 -17.98 8.71
N SER A 121 -4.48 -18.67 9.80
CA SER A 121 -4.65 -18.11 11.16
C SER A 121 -3.73 -16.91 11.39
N ALA A 122 -2.56 -16.93 10.78
CA ALA A 122 -1.58 -15.84 10.84
C ALA A 122 -2.13 -14.58 10.16
N ASP A 123 -2.76 -14.69 8.98
CA ASP A 123 -3.35 -13.55 8.27
C ASP A 123 -4.51 -12.94 9.05
N ARG A 124 -5.35 -13.79 9.68
CA ARG A 124 -6.44 -13.31 10.53
C ARG A 124 -5.94 -12.54 11.75
N ASN A 125 -4.92 -13.07 12.41
CA ASN A 125 -4.29 -12.40 13.54
C ASN A 125 -3.61 -11.10 13.13
N LEU A 126 -2.94 -11.09 11.97
CA LEU A 126 -2.32 -9.90 11.41
C LEU A 126 -3.38 -8.82 11.09
N ALA A 127 -4.51 -9.20 10.49
CA ALA A 127 -5.59 -8.28 10.18
C ALA A 127 -6.19 -7.64 11.46
N LEU A 128 -6.39 -8.44 12.51
CA LEU A 128 -6.84 -7.94 13.82
C LEU A 128 -5.82 -6.97 14.43
N ALA A 129 -4.54 -7.33 14.40
CA ALA A 129 -3.48 -6.51 14.97
C ALA A 129 -3.32 -5.17 14.24
N LEU A 130 -3.39 -5.16 12.91
CA LEU A 130 -3.31 -3.92 12.11
C LEU A 130 -4.53 -3.02 12.35
N LYS A 131 -5.72 -3.61 12.55
CA LYS A 131 -6.92 -2.86 12.95
C LYS A 131 -6.73 -2.20 14.32
N GLU A 132 -6.20 -2.96 15.28
CA GLU A 132 -5.96 -2.46 16.64
C GLU A 132 -4.87 -1.38 16.64
N LEU A 133 -3.78 -1.58 15.91
CA LEU A 133 -2.73 -0.60 15.72
C LEU A 133 -3.28 0.71 15.15
N ASN A 134 -4.17 0.62 14.15
CA ASN A 134 -4.79 1.80 13.56
C ASN A 134 -5.75 2.50 14.54
N ARG A 135 -6.46 1.73 15.38
CA ARG A 135 -7.31 2.28 16.46
C ARG A 135 -6.50 3.08 17.46
N LEU A 136 -5.41 2.49 17.99
CA LEU A 136 -4.50 3.15 18.94
C LEU A 136 -3.87 4.40 18.33
N ALA A 137 -3.34 4.28 17.12
CA ALA A 137 -2.71 5.40 16.42
C ALA A 137 -3.68 6.55 16.15
N SER A 138 -4.96 6.25 15.90
CA SER A 138 -6.00 7.25 15.69
C SER A 138 -6.37 7.97 16.98
N LYS A 139 -6.43 7.27 18.13
CA LYS A 139 -6.67 7.87 19.44
C LYS A 139 -5.57 8.86 19.82
N ILE A 140 -4.31 8.51 19.56
CA ILE A 140 -3.14 9.34 19.88
C ILE A 140 -2.92 10.46 18.85
N GLY A 141 -3.59 10.39 17.68
CA GLY A 141 -3.43 11.38 16.60
C GLY A 141 -2.11 11.27 15.86
N LEU A 142 -1.61 10.05 15.61
CA LEU A 142 -0.34 9.83 14.92
C LEU A 142 -0.48 9.97 13.39
N HIS A 143 0.57 10.47 12.75
CA HIS A 143 0.66 10.61 11.31
C HIS A 143 0.70 9.25 10.58
N ARG A 144 0.31 9.25 9.32
CA ARG A 144 0.29 8.05 8.46
C ARG A 144 1.65 7.34 8.41
N GLN A 145 2.74 8.08 8.28
CA GLN A 145 4.09 7.53 8.21
C GLN A 145 4.44 6.68 9.44
N VAL A 146 4.12 7.17 10.65
CA VAL A 146 4.35 6.42 11.90
C VAL A 146 3.51 5.15 11.95
N ARG A 147 2.27 5.20 11.46
CA ARG A 147 1.38 4.03 11.38
C ARG A 147 1.93 2.97 10.43
N GLU A 148 2.42 3.37 9.25
CA GLU A 148 3.00 2.46 8.26
C GLU A 148 4.29 1.82 8.81
N GLU A 149 5.15 2.60 9.48
CA GLU A 149 6.34 2.08 10.13
C GLU A 149 6.00 1.09 11.26
N ALA A 150 4.99 1.39 12.08
CA ALA A 150 4.52 0.47 13.11
C ALA A 150 3.97 -0.84 12.52
N ALA A 151 3.25 -0.75 11.41
CA ALA A 151 2.77 -1.93 10.68
C ALA A 151 3.93 -2.78 10.14
N MET A 152 5.00 -2.16 9.63
CA MET A 152 6.21 -2.88 9.21
C MET A 152 6.91 -3.56 10.38
N LEU A 153 7.05 -2.88 11.53
CA LEU A 153 7.63 -3.47 12.74
C LEU A 153 6.80 -4.67 13.23
N TYR A 154 5.47 -4.53 13.24
CA TYR A 154 4.59 -5.62 13.63
C TYR A 154 4.72 -6.84 12.68
N ARG A 155 4.77 -6.63 11.37
CA ARG A 155 4.99 -7.70 10.39
C ARG A 155 6.32 -8.41 10.58
N ARG A 156 7.39 -7.68 10.88
CA ARG A 156 8.69 -8.28 11.23
C ARG A 156 8.60 -9.13 12.49
N ALA A 157 7.89 -8.64 13.53
CA ALA A 157 7.67 -9.39 14.77
C ALA A 157 6.88 -10.69 14.52
N VAL A 158 5.87 -10.68 13.64
CA VAL A 158 5.13 -11.88 13.23
C VAL A 158 6.05 -12.88 12.53
N ASN A 159 6.85 -12.42 11.57
CA ASN A 159 7.78 -13.27 10.82
C ASN A 159 8.85 -13.91 11.73
N GLN A 160 9.25 -13.21 12.79
CA GLN A 160 10.18 -13.70 13.79
C GLN A 160 9.53 -14.50 14.94
N ASN A 161 8.22 -14.78 14.83
CA ASN A 161 7.44 -15.48 15.87
C ASN A 161 7.44 -14.82 17.26
N LEU A 162 7.73 -13.52 17.37
CA LEU A 162 7.77 -12.80 18.63
C LEU A 162 6.39 -12.55 19.24
N VAL A 163 5.34 -12.69 18.45
CA VAL A 163 3.93 -12.46 18.84
C VAL A 163 3.36 -13.67 19.58
N ARG A 164 3.93 -14.86 19.40
CA ARG A 164 3.41 -16.10 19.97
C ARG A 164 3.42 -16.05 21.50
N GLY A 165 2.26 -16.34 22.12
CA GLY A 165 2.10 -16.35 23.58
C GLY A 165 1.95 -14.95 24.21
N ARG A 166 1.82 -13.91 23.42
CA ARG A 166 1.61 -12.52 23.89
C ARG A 166 0.27 -11.98 23.43
N SER A 167 -0.25 -10.96 24.12
CA SER A 167 -1.47 -10.25 23.69
C SER A 167 -1.22 -9.49 22.39
N VAL A 168 -2.17 -9.54 21.47
CA VAL A 168 -2.10 -8.82 20.20
C VAL A 168 -2.01 -7.31 20.42
N GLU A 169 -2.81 -6.81 21.37
CA GLU A 169 -2.85 -5.39 21.76
C GLU A 169 -1.50 -4.92 22.31
N GLY A 170 -0.91 -5.69 23.23
CA GLY A 170 0.38 -5.35 23.82
C GLY A 170 1.52 -5.31 22.79
N VAL A 171 1.54 -6.24 21.83
CA VAL A 171 2.55 -6.22 20.76
C VAL A 171 2.27 -5.07 19.78
N ALA A 172 1.00 -4.74 19.49
CA ALA A 172 0.65 -3.60 18.66
C ALA A 172 1.07 -2.27 19.31
N ALA A 173 0.83 -2.10 20.61
CA ALA A 173 1.27 -0.94 21.39
C ALA A 173 2.81 -0.82 21.40
N ALA A 174 3.53 -1.93 21.59
CA ALA A 174 4.99 -1.95 21.55
C ALA A 174 5.53 -1.59 20.16
N ALA A 175 4.92 -2.10 19.09
CA ALA A 175 5.28 -1.76 17.72
C ALA A 175 5.04 -0.27 17.43
N LEU A 176 3.95 0.28 17.94
CA LEU A 176 3.62 1.70 17.81
C LEU A 176 4.64 2.59 18.55
N TYR A 177 5.00 2.21 19.77
CA TYR A 177 6.05 2.89 20.52
C TYR A 177 7.39 2.86 19.79
N GLY A 178 7.79 1.70 19.28
CA GLY A 178 9.02 1.55 18.51
C GLY A 178 9.03 2.41 17.24
N ALA A 179 7.89 2.52 16.55
CA ALA A 179 7.74 3.38 15.37
C ALA A 179 7.85 4.87 15.73
N CYS A 180 7.21 5.30 16.82
CA CYS A 180 7.33 6.67 17.32
C CYS A 180 8.81 7.04 17.59
N ARG A 181 9.56 6.12 18.21
CA ARG A 181 10.99 6.31 18.47
C ARG A 181 11.82 6.41 17.19
N ARG A 182 11.51 5.60 16.18
CA ARG A 182 12.22 5.60 14.89
C ARG A 182 11.90 6.83 14.03
N CYS A 183 10.67 7.30 14.11
CA CYS A 183 10.21 8.49 13.38
C CYS A 183 10.45 9.80 14.17
N GLU A 184 11.15 9.74 15.31
CA GLU A 184 11.49 10.90 16.16
C GLU A 184 10.24 11.67 16.68
N VAL A 185 9.10 10.98 16.77
CA VAL A 185 7.87 11.53 17.33
C VAL A 185 7.84 11.25 18.83
N PRO A 186 8.00 12.25 19.70
CA PRO A 186 8.03 12.04 21.14
C PRO A 186 6.66 11.62 21.67
N ARG A 187 6.57 10.40 22.15
CA ARG A 187 5.40 9.85 22.86
C ARG A 187 5.84 9.01 24.05
N THR A 188 5.13 9.11 25.13
CA THR A 188 5.41 8.35 26.34
C THR A 188 4.73 6.98 26.30
N LEU A 189 5.27 6.03 27.07
CA LEU A 189 4.65 4.71 27.20
C LEU A 189 3.24 4.81 27.81
N ASN A 190 3.06 5.71 28.77
CA ASN A 190 1.77 5.87 29.45
C ASN A 190 0.68 6.35 28.48
N GLU A 191 0.97 7.30 27.59
CA GLU A 191 0.03 7.75 26.55
C GLU A 191 -0.43 6.60 25.65
N ILE A 192 0.47 5.68 25.33
CA ILE A 192 0.15 4.55 24.46
C ILE A 192 -0.63 3.47 25.21
N THR A 193 -0.38 3.29 26.51
CA THR A 193 -1.11 2.30 27.32
C THR A 193 -2.50 2.75 27.71
N GLU A 194 -2.75 4.06 27.81
CA GLU A 194 -4.06 4.66 28.09
C GLU A 194 -4.97 4.73 26.84
N ALA A 195 -4.41 4.52 25.63
CA ALA A 195 -5.15 4.55 24.37
C ALA A 195 -5.83 3.22 24.07
#